data_6e892456f4cdfe22abb22951142f5e3f
#
_entry.id   6e892456f4cdfe22abb22951142f5e3f
#
_cell.length_a   1.000
_cell.length_b   1.000
_cell.length_c   1.000
_cell.angle_alpha   90.00
_cell.angle_beta   90.00
_cell.angle_gamma   90.00
#
_symmetry.space_group_name_H-M   'P 1'
#
loop_
_entity.id
_entity.type
_entity.pdbx_description
1 polymer ?
#
loop_
_entity_poly.entity_id
_entity_poly.type
_entity_poly.pdbx_seq_one_letter_code
_entity_poly.pdbx_strand_id
1 'polypeptide(L)'
;TYGKDLSKFGDEIKIRTLENIFVFSKLLIIYGAAGTGKTTLINYISNLMGNRKKLFLTKTHNALQNLMARIENPGGQSDFISLDSFTRKVELFDYDIIFVDECSTIDNRTMQIFLEKLNPNTLLVLAGDIYQIESIDFGNWFFYAKDVIKQEANVELLSTWRTKKPELIGLWNEVRNKGLLITEKLAYDGPFSEELNRKVFDKYDDDEVVLCLNYDGKFGLNNINKYFQNANQKSIAYSWQEWSYKVGDPILFNSSERFPILYNNLKGKIMAIEQDDVSITFTIEAEIILTEADCIKYNLIYLGESDKGTYIKFSVLEYDADTTSEDKKISREQSVVPFQ
;
A
#
# COMPACT_ATOMS: atom_id res chain seq x y z
N THR A 1 3.93 30.25 -18.74
CA THR A 1 5.25 29.88 -18.19
C THR A 1 5.23 30.10 -16.69
N TYR A 2 5.09 29.02 -15.96
CA TYR A 2 5.13 29.02 -14.52
C TYR A 2 6.57 29.25 -14.08
N GLY A 3 6.93 30.45 -13.66
CA GLY A 3 8.29 30.91 -13.34
C GLY A 3 8.98 30.22 -12.15
N LYS A 4 8.87 28.89 -12.04
CA LYS A 4 9.62 28.09 -11.07
C LYS A 4 10.82 27.44 -11.75
N ASP A 5 11.96 27.54 -11.08
CA ASP A 5 13.22 26.95 -11.53
C ASP A 5 13.11 25.42 -11.61
N LEU A 6 12.96 24.91 -12.84
CA LEU A 6 12.87 23.48 -13.17
C LEU A 6 14.24 22.79 -13.16
N SER A 7 15.34 23.56 -13.11
CA SER A 7 16.70 23.01 -13.18
C SER A 7 17.04 22.07 -12.02
N LYS A 8 16.28 22.17 -10.91
CA LYS A 8 16.45 21.31 -9.73
C LYS A 8 16.10 19.83 -9.96
N PHE A 9 15.42 19.50 -11.08
CA PHE A 9 15.00 18.12 -11.32
C PHE A 9 16.11 17.18 -11.77
N GLY A 10 17.16 17.70 -12.43
CA GLY A 10 18.23 16.86 -12.97
C GLY A 10 17.77 15.78 -13.96
N ASP A 11 16.50 15.82 -14.37
CA ASP A 11 15.85 14.85 -15.24
C ASP A 11 15.15 15.59 -16.38
N GLU A 12 15.75 15.54 -17.54
CA GLU A 12 15.32 16.29 -18.73
C GLU A 12 13.90 15.92 -19.19
N ILE A 13 13.51 14.64 -18.98
CA ILE A 13 12.17 14.15 -19.33
C ILE A 13 11.11 14.83 -18.44
N LYS A 14 11.37 14.94 -17.16
CA LYS A 14 10.46 15.61 -16.22
C LYS A 14 10.32 17.09 -16.52
N ILE A 15 11.43 17.76 -16.82
CA ILE A 15 11.45 19.18 -17.20
C ILE A 15 10.58 19.40 -18.43
N ARG A 16 10.83 18.64 -19.50
CA ARG A 16 10.09 18.72 -20.76
C ARG A 16 8.59 18.44 -20.59
N THR A 17 8.24 17.47 -19.73
CA THR A 17 6.85 17.17 -19.39
C THR A 17 6.15 18.34 -18.73
N LEU A 18 6.82 19.02 -17.82
CA LEU A 18 6.26 20.15 -17.08
C LEU A 18 6.12 21.40 -17.95
N GLU A 19 7.01 21.59 -18.91
CA GLU A 19 6.92 22.71 -19.88
C GLU A 19 5.71 22.59 -20.81
N ASN A 20 5.32 21.36 -21.15
CA ASN A 20 4.26 21.05 -22.10
C ASN A 20 2.98 20.50 -21.45
N ILE A 21 2.89 20.53 -20.11
CA ILE A 21 1.77 19.93 -19.40
C ILE A 21 0.44 20.56 -19.81
N PHE A 22 -0.50 19.71 -20.18
CA PHE A 22 -1.86 20.07 -20.62
C PHE A 22 -1.96 21.04 -21.80
N VAL A 23 -0.88 21.28 -22.54
CA VAL A 23 -0.91 22.11 -23.76
C VAL A 23 -1.70 21.41 -24.87
N PHE A 24 -1.52 20.10 -25.03
CA PHE A 24 -2.08 19.34 -26.14
C PHE A 24 -3.23 18.40 -25.72
N SER A 25 -3.39 18.14 -24.43
CA SER A 25 -4.38 17.21 -23.90
C SER A 25 -4.77 17.56 -22.47
N LYS A 26 -6.01 17.27 -22.09
CA LYS A 26 -6.45 17.31 -20.69
C LYS A 26 -5.99 16.06 -19.89
N LEU A 27 -5.43 15.09 -20.55
CA LEU A 27 -4.92 13.85 -19.99
C LEU A 27 -3.39 13.85 -20.06
N LEU A 28 -2.76 13.39 -18.98
CA LEU A 28 -1.34 13.06 -18.92
C LEU A 28 -1.18 11.66 -18.33
N ILE A 29 -0.46 10.78 -19.03
CA ILE A 29 -0.04 9.47 -18.52
C ILE A 29 1.43 9.52 -18.16
N ILE A 30 1.75 9.07 -16.96
CA ILE A 30 3.11 8.95 -16.43
C ILE A 30 3.34 7.49 -16.10
N TYR A 31 4.25 6.83 -16.79
CA TYR A 31 4.59 5.46 -16.47
C TYR A 31 6.10 5.27 -16.30
N GLY A 32 6.46 4.19 -15.67
CA GLY A 32 7.86 3.87 -15.39
C GLY A 32 7.97 2.92 -14.20
N ALA A 33 9.14 2.33 -14.07
CA ALA A 33 9.38 1.37 -12.99
C ALA A 33 9.29 1.98 -11.59
N ALA A 34 9.26 1.10 -10.58
CA ALA A 34 9.34 1.53 -9.19
C ALA A 34 10.60 2.40 -8.95
N GLY A 35 10.42 3.50 -8.22
CA GLY A 35 11.52 4.41 -7.88
C GLY A 35 11.97 5.38 -8.97
N THR A 36 11.25 5.50 -10.08
CA THR A 36 11.56 6.48 -11.14
C THR A 36 11.07 7.90 -10.83
N GLY A 37 10.34 8.09 -9.73
CA GLY A 37 9.89 9.40 -9.28
C GLY A 37 8.54 9.84 -9.84
N LYS A 38 7.64 8.90 -10.15
CA LYS A 38 6.25 9.19 -10.57
C LYS A 38 5.53 10.08 -9.56
N THR A 39 5.51 9.67 -8.30
CA THR A 39 4.86 10.42 -7.21
C THR A 39 5.51 11.79 -6.99
N THR A 40 6.83 11.89 -7.16
CA THR A 40 7.54 13.18 -7.12
C THR A 40 7.06 14.11 -8.23
N LEU A 41 6.84 13.57 -9.43
CA LEU A 41 6.31 14.34 -10.55
C LEU A 41 4.85 14.78 -10.30
N ILE A 42 4.01 13.88 -9.74
CA ILE A 42 2.65 14.22 -9.28
C ILE A 42 2.69 15.38 -8.30
N ASN A 43 3.52 15.30 -7.26
CA ASN A 43 3.67 16.38 -6.27
C ASN A 43 4.03 17.71 -6.93
N TYR A 44 4.94 17.67 -7.88
CA TYR A 44 5.36 18.87 -8.58
C TYR A 44 4.25 19.47 -9.46
N ILE A 45 3.52 18.62 -10.20
CA ILE A 45 2.35 19.06 -10.99
C ILE A 45 1.30 19.66 -10.06
N SER A 46 1.03 18.99 -8.93
CA SER A 46 0.09 19.50 -7.92
C SER A 46 0.46 20.91 -7.45
N ASN A 47 1.74 21.13 -7.16
CA ASN A 47 2.25 22.45 -6.74
C ASN A 47 2.13 23.51 -7.85
N LEU A 48 2.36 23.15 -9.11
CA LEU A 48 2.16 24.05 -10.24
C LEU A 48 0.71 24.47 -10.43
N MET A 49 -0.24 23.60 -10.09
CA MET A 49 -1.66 23.89 -10.19
C MET A 49 -2.18 24.85 -9.11
N GLY A 50 -1.36 25.21 -8.12
CA GLY A 50 -1.67 26.22 -7.12
C GLY A 50 -2.94 25.92 -6.32
N ASN A 51 -3.88 26.87 -6.26
CA ASN A 51 -5.09 26.79 -5.44
C ASN A 51 -6.28 26.09 -6.13
N ARG A 52 -6.06 25.35 -7.21
CA ARG A 52 -7.12 24.58 -7.87
C ARG A 52 -7.61 23.46 -6.96
N LYS A 53 -8.88 23.05 -7.14
CA LYS A 53 -9.45 21.89 -6.44
C LYS A 53 -8.82 20.62 -6.98
N LYS A 54 -8.23 19.82 -6.10
CA LYS A 54 -7.48 18.62 -6.44
C LYS A 54 -8.04 17.39 -5.78
N LEU A 55 -8.05 16.29 -6.51
CA LEU A 55 -8.37 14.97 -5.98
C LEU A 55 -7.18 14.03 -6.23
N PHE A 56 -6.77 13.32 -5.20
CA PHE A 56 -5.76 12.29 -5.26
C PHE A 56 -6.40 10.93 -5.00
N LEU A 57 -6.22 10.01 -5.94
CA LEU A 57 -6.82 8.68 -5.92
C LEU A 57 -5.74 7.60 -6.00
N THR A 58 -5.96 6.52 -5.25
CA THR A 58 -5.24 5.26 -5.38
C THR A 58 -6.22 4.11 -5.16
N LYS A 59 -5.89 2.89 -5.61
CA LYS A 59 -6.75 1.73 -5.40
C LYS A 59 -6.82 1.33 -3.92
N THR A 60 -5.70 1.35 -3.21
CA THR A 60 -5.60 0.86 -1.83
C THR A 60 -5.37 1.97 -0.81
N HIS A 61 -5.82 1.76 0.43
CA HIS A 61 -5.59 2.71 1.52
C HIS A 61 -4.10 2.90 1.85
N ASN A 62 -3.29 1.83 1.79
CA ASN A 62 -1.84 1.95 2.01
C ASN A 62 -1.17 2.84 0.95
N ALA A 63 -1.53 2.66 -0.32
CA ALA A 63 -1.02 3.53 -1.39
C ALA A 63 -1.48 4.98 -1.17
N LEU A 64 -2.72 5.18 -0.70
CA LEU A 64 -3.27 6.50 -0.40
C LEU A 64 -2.48 7.20 0.74
N GLN A 65 -2.21 6.52 1.83
CA GLN A 65 -1.39 7.04 2.93
C GLN A 65 0.04 7.40 2.47
N ASN A 66 0.65 6.52 1.68
CA ASN A 66 1.96 6.78 1.09
C ASN A 66 1.94 7.99 0.14
N LEU A 67 0.87 8.18 -0.62
CA LEU A 67 0.70 9.33 -1.50
C LEU A 67 0.53 10.60 -0.68
N MET A 68 -0.34 10.59 0.35
CA MET A 68 -0.55 11.72 1.28
C MET A 68 0.77 12.18 1.92
N ALA A 69 1.58 11.24 2.40
CA ALA A 69 2.85 11.55 3.05
C ALA A 69 3.89 12.19 2.10
N ARG A 70 3.72 12.02 0.79
CA ARG A 70 4.66 12.53 -0.24
C ARG A 70 4.18 13.79 -0.95
N ILE A 71 2.90 14.12 -0.85
CA ILE A 71 2.36 15.35 -1.43
C ILE A 71 2.54 16.50 -0.45
N GLU A 72 3.52 17.34 -0.72
CA GLU A 72 3.86 18.49 0.10
C GLU A 72 3.02 19.70 -0.34
N ASN A 73 2.41 20.39 0.63
CA ASN A 73 1.69 21.64 0.40
C ASN A 73 0.76 21.60 -0.83
N PRO A 74 -0.21 20.70 -0.89
CA PRO A 74 -1.03 20.53 -2.10
C PRO A 74 -1.79 21.80 -2.51
N GLY A 75 -1.89 22.77 -1.63
CA GLY A 75 -2.56 24.08 -1.85
C GLY A 75 -4.07 23.92 -2.13
N GLY A 76 -4.85 24.94 -1.89
CA GLY A 76 -6.27 24.93 -2.16
C GLY A 76 -7.04 23.83 -1.43
N GLN A 77 -8.20 23.45 -1.99
CA GLN A 77 -8.96 22.30 -1.52
C GLN A 77 -8.38 21.03 -2.18
N SER A 78 -7.86 20.15 -1.37
CA SER A 78 -7.25 18.88 -1.82
C SER A 78 -7.80 17.72 -1.01
N ASP A 79 -8.37 16.75 -1.72
CA ASP A 79 -8.97 15.56 -1.14
C ASP A 79 -8.17 14.32 -1.54
N PHE A 80 -8.09 13.36 -0.60
CA PHE A 80 -7.44 12.08 -0.78
C PHE A 80 -8.46 10.99 -0.52
N ILE A 81 -8.78 10.20 -1.52
CA ILE A 81 -9.86 9.20 -1.43
C ILE A 81 -9.40 7.92 -2.13
N SER A 82 -9.79 6.75 -1.61
CA SER A 82 -9.58 5.50 -2.35
C SER A 82 -10.50 5.44 -3.56
N LEU A 83 -10.04 4.82 -4.64
CA LEU A 83 -10.81 4.69 -5.88
C LEU A 83 -12.14 3.95 -5.64
N ASP A 84 -12.13 2.93 -4.78
CA ASP A 84 -13.34 2.21 -4.39
C ASP A 84 -14.36 3.12 -3.69
N SER A 85 -13.89 3.99 -2.80
CA SER A 85 -14.76 4.96 -2.15
C SER A 85 -15.29 6.00 -3.13
N PHE A 86 -14.48 6.40 -4.11
CA PHE A 86 -14.90 7.32 -5.17
C PHE A 86 -15.98 6.69 -6.06
N THR A 87 -15.78 5.45 -6.50
CA THR A 87 -16.73 4.77 -7.41
C THR A 87 -18.08 4.48 -6.78
N ARG A 88 -18.14 4.32 -5.45
CA ARG A 88 -19.40 4.11 -4.70
C ARG A 88 -20.24 5.38 -4.50
N LYS A 89 -19.64 6.56 -4.59
CA LYS A 89 -20.36 7.82 -4.42
C LYS A 89 -21.24 8.10 -5.65
N VAL A 90 -22.44 8.63 -5.44
CA VAL A 90 -23.42 8.89 -6.50
C VAL A 90 -23.19 10.25 -7.17
N GLU A 91 -22.52 11.17 -6.50
CA GLU A 91 -22.35 12.55 -6.95
C GLU A 91 -21.22 12.69 -7.98
N LEU A 92 -21.46 13.56 -8.98
CA LEU A 92 -20.41 14.03 -9.88
C LEU A 92 -19.52 15.02 -9.12
N PHE A 93 -18.24 14.76 -9.15
CA PHE A 93 -17.28 15.59 -8.42
C PHE A 93 -16.73 16.71 -9.30
N ASP A 94 -16.78 17.92 -8.76
CA ASP A 94 -16.26 19.12 -9.41
C ASP A 94 -14.84 19.42 -8.94
N TYR A 95 -13.87 18.69 -9.51
CA TYR A 95 -12.44 18.93 -9.33
C TYR A 95 -11.84 19.51 -10.61
N ASP A 96 -10.94 20.46 -10.44
CA ASP A 96 -10.16 21.02 -11.56
C ASP A 96 -9.15 20.01 -12.12
N ILE A 97 -8.55 19.21 -11.22
CA ILE A 97 -7.57 18.18 -11.57
C ILE A 97 -7.68 16.96 -10.67
N ILE A 98 -7.55 15.79 -11.28
CA ILE A 98 -7.53 14.50 -10.57
C ILE A 98 -6.23 13.79 -10.88
N PHE A 99 -5.59 13.30 -9.82
CA PHE A 99 -4.40 12.46 -9.87
C PHE A 99 -4.78 11.04 -9.47
N VAL A 100 -4.45 10.05 -10.30
CA VAL A 100 -4.63 8.64 -9.99
C VAL A 100 -3.26 7.98 -10.00
N ASP A 101 -2.78 7.53 -8.85
CA ASP A 101 -1.50 6.78 -8.73
C ASP A 101 -1.76 5.28 -8.66
N GLU A 102 -0.74 4.47 -8.97
CA GLU A 102 -0.78 3.00 -9.05
C GLU A 102 -1.83 2.47 -10.06
N CYS A 103 -1.99 3.14 -11.20
CA CYS A 103 -3.00 2.81 -12.22
C CYS A 103 -2.89 1.39 -12.77
N SER A 104 -1.71 0.77 -12.75
CA SER A 104 -1.50 -0.61 -13.19
C SER A 104 -2.28 -1.64 -12.37
N THR A 105 -2.65 -1.30 -11.15
CA THR A 105 -3.42 -2.17 -10.24
C THR A 105 -4.94 -2.05 -10.42
N ILE A 106 -5.42 -1.11 -11.23
CA ILE A 106 -6.84 -0.81 -11.44
C ILE A 106 -7.36 -1.64 -12.62
N ASP A 107 -8.42 -2.39 -12.40
CA ASP A 107 -9.09 -3.18 -13.42
C ASP A 107 -9.92 -2.34 -14.41
N ASN A 108 -10.28 -2.96 -15.54
CA ASN A 108 -11.02 -2.27 -16.61
C ASN A 108 -12.38 -1.74 -16.14
N ARG A 109 -13.13 -2.51 -15.34
CA ARG A 109 -14.46 -2.13 -14.88
C ARG A 109 -14.42 -0.93 -13.94
N THR A 110 -13.52 -0.98 -12.98
CA THR A 110 -13.31 0.12 -12.02
C THR A 110 -12.90 1.40 -12.75
N MET A 111 -11.99 1.29 -13.73
CA MET A 111 -11.56 2.44 -14.53
C MET A 111 -12.71 2.99 -15.39
N GLN A 112 -13.54 2.14 -15.99
CA GLN A 112 -14.71 2.56 -16.73
C GLN A 112 -15.66 3.37 -15.86
N ILE A 113 -16.05 2.85 -14.68
CA ILE A 113 -16.93 3.54 -13.74
C ILE A 113 -16.33 4.89 -13.31
N PHE A 114 -15.02 4.93 -13.09
CA PHE A 114 -14.32 6.17 -12.77
C PHE A 114 -14.44 7.21 -13.90
N LEU A 115 -14.14 6.81 -15.13
CA LEU A 115 -14.19 7.70 -16.30
C LEU A 115 -15.61 8.24 -16.58
N GLU A 116 -16.65 7.42 -16.37
CA GLU A 116 -18.04 7.82 -16.54
C GLU A 116 -18.48 8.92 -15.55
N LYS A 117 -17.79 9.03 -14.42
CA LYS A 117 -18.06 10.04 -13.38
C LYS A 117 -17.25 11.32 -13.52
N LEU A 118 -16.36 11.41 -14.49
CA LEU A 118 -15.52 12.57 -14.67
C LEU A 118 -16.29 13.72 -15.35
N ASN A 119 -16.05 14.93 -14.87
CA ASN A 119 -16.42 16.12 -15.62
C ASN A 119 -15.50 16.23 -16.86
N PRO A 120 -16.02 16.44 -18.08
CA PRO A 120 -15.22 16.57 -19.30
C PRO A 120 -14.17 17.70 -19.27
N ASN A 121 -14.27 18.63 -18.33
CA ASN A 121 -13.33 19.74 -18.16
C ASN A 121 -12.22 19.45 -17.15
N THR A 122 -12.33 18.38 -16.38
CA THR A 122 -11.31 18.00 -15.40
C THR A 122 -10.01 17.61 -16.08
N LEU A 123 -8.88 18.10 -15.57
CA LEU A 123 -7.56 17.65 -15.96
C LEU A 123 -7.27 16.30 -15.27
N LEU A 124 -6.69 15.37 -15.98
CA LEU A 124 -6.45 14.02 -15.47
C LEU A 124 -4.99 13.64 -15.59
N VAL A 125 -4.39 13.22 -14.49
CA VAL A 125 -3.03 12.66 -14.42
C VAL A 125 -3.13 11.21 -13.96
N LEU A 126 -2.71 10.28 -14.80
CA LEU A 126 -2.69 8.85 -14.54
C LEU A 126 -1.23 8.41 -14.39
N ALA A 127 -0.88 7.83 -13.25
CA ALA A 127 0.47 7.32 -13.00
C ALA A 127 0.46 5.84 -12.65
N GLY A 128 1.44 5.08 -13.14
CA GLY A 128 1.51 3.65 -12.86
C GLY A 128 2.81 3.02 -13.35
N ASP A 129 2.96 1.74 -13.06
CA ASP A 129 4.12 0.94 -13.45
C ASP A 129 3.66 -0.24 -14.31
N ILE A 130 3.90 -0.14 -15.62
CA ILE A 130 3.51 -1.18 -16.59
C ILE A 130 4.32 -2.47 -16.46
N TYR A 131 5.35 -2.49 -15.63
CA TYR A 131 6.21 -3.65 -15.37
C TYR A 131 5.83 -4.38 -14.08
N GLN A 132 4.89 -3.84 -13.28
CA GLN A 132 4.34 -4.49 -12.10
C GLN A 132 3.27 -5.52 -12.46
N ILE A 133 2.86 -6.30 -11.47
CA ILE A 133 1.75 -7.25 -11.60
C ILE A 133 0.48 -6.46 -11.96
N GLU A 134 -0.25 -6.98 -12.93
CA GLU A 134 -1.53 -6.45 -13.36
C GLU A 134 -2.58 -6.50 -12.24
N SER A 135 -3.73 -5.86 -12.47
CA SER A 135 -4.84 -5.93 -11.53
C SER A 135 -5.27 -7.37 -11.28
N ILE A 136 -5.74 -7.66 -10.05
CA ILE A 136 -6.29 -8.97 -9.70
C ILE A 136 -7.55 -9.27 -10.52
N ASP A 137 -8.39 -8.26 -10.69
CA ASP A 137 -9.57 -8.34 -11.54
C ASP A 137 -9.22 -8.13 -13.02
N PHE A 138 -10.14 -8.52 -13.90
CA PHE A 138 -9.91 -8.54 -15.34
C PHE A 138 -9.57 -7.17 -15.91
N GLY A 139 -8.43 -7.11 -16.60
CA GLY A 139 -8.06 -6.03 -17.50
C GLY A 139 -6.70 -5.39 -17.21
N ASN A 140 -6.05 -4.99 -18.31
CA ASN A 140 -4.73 -4.35 -18.31
C ASN A 140 -4.78 -3.08 -19.17
N TRP A 141 -5.80 -2.26 -18.95
CA TRP A 141 -6.05 -1.05 -19.73
C TRP A 141 -4.87 -0.08 -19.69
N PHE A 142 -4.18 0.02 -18.54
CA PHE A 142 -3.09 0.99 -18.37
C PHE A 142 -1.89 0.65 -19.25
N PHE A 143 -1.60 -0.64 -19.45
CA PHE A 143 -0.54 -1.07 -20.35
C PHE A 143 -0.81 -0.66 -21.80
N TYR A 144 -2.06 -0.78 -22.24
CA TYR A 144 -2.46 -0.42 -23.62
C TYR A 144 -2.71 1.09 -23.80
N ALA A 145 -3.07 1.80 -22.75
CA ALA A 145 -3.36 3.24 -22.81
C ALA A 145 -2.18 4.05 -23.38
N LYS A 146 -0.95 3.66 -23.06
CA LYS A 146 0.27 4.30 -23.58
C LYS A 146 0.38 4.26 -25.09
N ASP A 147 -0.20 3.26 -25.75
CA ASP A 147 -0.13 3.06 -27.21
C ASP A 147 -1.28 3.77 -27.94
N VAL A 148 -2.36 4.08 -27.23
CA VAL A 148 -3.57 4.71 -27.79
C VAL A 148 -3.56 6.23 -27.63
N ILE A 149 -2.94 6.73 -26.57
CA ILE A 149 -2.91 8.15 -26.23
C ILE A 149 -1.80 8.86 -27.01
N LYS A 150 -2.05 10.11 -27.34
CA LYS A 150 -1.07 10.96 -28.04
C LYS A 150 0.26 10.98 -27.31
N GLN A 151 1.34 10.94 -28.06
CA GLN A 151 2.70 10.86 -27.52
C GLN A 151 3.05 12.06 -26.63
N GLU A 152 2.49 13.23 -26.89
CA GLU A 152 2.70 14.44 -26.11
C GLU A 152 2.04 14.38 -24.72
N ALA A 153 1.07 13.49 -24.54
CA ALA A 153 0.39 13.24 -23.27
C ALA A 153 0.85 11.95 -22.57
N ASN A 154 1.96 11.37 -23.03
CA ASN A 154 2.46 10.07 -22.59
C ASN A 154 3.94 10.15 -22.23
N VAL A 155 4.28 9.92 -20.97
CA VAL A 155 5.63 10.14 -20.45
C VAL A 155 6.16 8.89 -19.78
N GLU A 156 7.26 8.36 -20.27
CA GLU A 156 8.01 7.29 -19.63
C GLU A 156 9.17 7.84 -18.78
N LEU A 157 9.20 7.47 -17.50
CA LEU A 157 10.30 7.78 -16.60
C LEU A 157 11.26 6.59 -16.54
N LEU A 158 12.45 6.75 -17.08
CA LEU A 158 13.45 5.67 -17.23
C LEU A 158 14.42 5.58 -16.06
N SER A 159 14.81 6.73 -15.48
CA SER A 159 15.86 6.78 -14.46
C SER A 159 15.32 6.40 -13.08
N THR A 160 15.92 5.39 -12.45
CA THR A 160 15.58 5.04 -11.07
C THR A 160 16.38 5.89 -10.06
N TRP A 161 15.68 6.37 -9.03
CA TRP A 161 16.25 7.19 -7.93
C TRP A 161 16.23 6.45 -6.59
N ARG A 162 15.62 5.26 -6.53
CA ARG A 162 15.44 4.49 -5.29
C ARG A 162 16.75 3.92 -4.76
N THR A 163 17.69 3.59 -5.65
CA THR A 163 19.00 3.08 -5.29
C THR A 163 20.08 3.59 -6.26
N LYS A 164 21.30 3.71 -5.73
CA LYS A 164 22.50 3.98 -6.52
C LYS A 164 23.39 2.74 -6.66
N LYS A 165 22.98 1.57 -6.13
CA LYS A 165 23.74 0.32 -6.19
C LYS A 165 23.59 -0.30 -7.59
N PRO A 166 24.66 -0.40 -8.39
CA PRO A 166 24.57 -0.91 -9.77
C PRO A 166 24.08 -2.36 -9.83
N GLU A 167 24.43 -3.17 -8.85
CA GLU A 167 24.06 -4.59 -8.77
C GLU A 167 22.52 -4.73 -8.64
N LEU A 168 21.89 -3.93 -7.78
CA LEU A 168 20.43 -3.92 -7.62
C LEU A 168 19.73 -3.39 -8.88
N ILE A 169 20.28 -2.35 -9.50
CA ILE A 169 19.74 -1.82 -10.77
C ILE A 169 19.85 -2.89 -11.86
N GLY A 170 20.98 -3.59 -11.93
CA GLY A 170 21.20 -4.69 -12.86
C GLY A 170 20.20 -5.83 -12.64
N LEU A 171 19.98 -6.26 -11.38
CA LEU A 171 19.00 -7.28 -11.04
C LEU A 171 17.59 -6.86 -11.42
N TRP A 172 17.17 -5.63 -11.11
CA TRP A 172 15.84 -5.13 -11.47
C TRP A 172 15.63 -5.06 -12.99
N ASN A 173 16.65 -4.74 -13.74
CA ASN A 173 16.58 -4.74 -15.22
C ASN A 173 16.44 -6.16 -15.76
N GLU A 174 17.15 -7.15 -15.19
CA GLU A 174 16.99 -8.57 -15.55
C GLU A 174 15.57 -9.05 -15.26
N VAL A 175 15.03 -8.75 -14.06
CA VAL A 175 13.66 -9.11 -13.70
C VAL A 175 12.66 -8.47 -14.68
N ARG A 176 12.83 -7.19 -14.99
CA ARG A 176 11.96 -6.44 -15.90
C ARG A 176 11.98 -7.00 -17.31
N ASN A 177 13.15 -7.38 -17.79
CA ASN A 177 13.36 -7.93 -19.13
C ASN A 177 13.11 -9.43 -19.20
N LYS A 178 12.67 -10.07 -18.10
CA LYS A 178 12.48 -11.52 -17.97
C LYS A 178 13.75 -12.29 -18.37
N GLY A 179 14.91 -11.79 -17.95
CA GLY A 179 16.21 -12.36 -18.27
C GLY A 179 16.38 -13.77 -17.71
N LEU A 180 17.05 -14.64 -18.45
CA LEU A 180 17.29 -16.03 -18.09
C LEU A 180 18.31 -16.18 -16.95
N LEU A 181 19.14 -15.16 -16.73
CA LEU A 181 20.22 -15.19 -15.74
C LEU A 181 19.80 -14.81 -14.31
N ILE A 182 18.51 -14.53 -14.08
CA ILE A 182 18.01 -14.13 -12.76
C ILE A 182 18.32 -15.19 -11.70
N THR A 183 18.05 -16.46 -12.00
CA THR A 183 18.30 -17.59 -11.10
C THR A 183 19.78 -17.78 -10.80
N GLU A 184 20.66 -17.62 -11.80
CA GLU A 184 22.10 -17.71 -11.60
C GLU A 184 22.62 -16.55 -10.74
N LYS A 185 22.19 -15.32 -11.00
CA LYS A 185 22.58 -14.14 -10.19
C LYS A 185 22.12 -14.27 -8.75
N LEU A 186 20.88 -14.74 -8.54
CA LEU A 186 20.36 -14.97 -7.20
C LEU A 186 21.08 -16.12 -6.50
N ALA A 187 21.51 -17.16 -7.18
CA ALA A 187 22.21 -18.30 -6.60
C ALA A 187 23.68 -17.97 -6.23
N TYR A 188 24.35 -17.08 -6.99
CA TYR A 188 25.78 -16.81 -6.81
C TYR A 188 26.10 -15.70 -5.81
N ASP A 189 25.30 -14.64 -5.76
CA ASP A 189 25.64 -13.39 -5.07
C ASP A 189 24.74 -13.09 -3.86
N GLY A 190 23.76 -13.93 -3.57
CA GLY A 190 22.77 -13.66 -2.54
C GLY A 190 22.84 -14.60 -1.35
N PRO A 191 22.25 -14.24 -0.22
CA PRO A 191 21.99 -15.13 0.89
C PRO A 191 20.89 -16.14 0.51
N PHE A 192 21.24 -17.02 -0.45
CA PHE A 192 20.37 -18.11 -0.86
C PHE A 192 20.43 -19.22 0.17
N SER A 193 19.31 -19.69 0.65
CA SER A 193 19.23 -20.83 1.54
C SER A 193 18.12 -21.77 1.10
N GLU A 194 18.45 -23.06 1.00
CA GLU A 194 17.49 -24.13 0.84
C GLU A 194 16.81 -24.49 2.17
N GLU A 195 17.23 -23.85 3.26
CA GLU A 195 16.74 -24.08 4.62
C GLU A 195 16.38 -22.77 5.31
N LEU A 196 15.32 -22.81 6.12
CA LEU A 196 15.02 -21.76 7.06
C LEU A 196 16.06 -21.82 8.19
N ASN A 197 17.00 -20.92 8.16
CA ASN A 197 18.03 -20.80 9.18
C ASN A 197 18.28 -19.33 9.53
N ARG A 198 18.95 -19.10 10.67
CA ARG A 198 19.25 -17.76 11.15
C ARG A 198 20.09 -16.93 10.19
N LYS A 199 20.91 -17.55 9.34
CA LYS A 199 21.78 -16.81 8.40
C LYS A 199 20.97 -16.02 7.36
N VAL A 200 19.78 -16.50 7.00
CA VAL A 200 18.87 -15.78 6.08
C VAL A 200 18.29 -14.54 6.74
N PHE A 201 18.13 -14.56 8.06
CA PHE A 201 17.44 -13.52 8.85
C PHE A 201 18.37 -12.88 9.91
N ASP A 202 19.68 -13.00 9.75
CA ASP A 202 20.67 -12.49 10.73
C ASP A 202 20.63 -10.97 10.95
N LYS A 203 20.00 -10.25 10.05
CA LYS A 203 19.82 -8.80 10.12
C LYS A 203 18.35 -8.41 10.20
N TYR A 204 17.52 -9.30 10.75
CA TYR A 204 16.11 -8.98 10.93
C TYR A 204 15.99 -7.71 11.77
N ASP A 205 15.44 -6.68 11.16
CA ASP A 205 15.08 -5.42 11.75
C ASP A 205 13.55 -5.31 11.77
N ASP A 206 12.99 -4.56 12.69
CA ASP A 206 11.54 -4.32 12.78
C ASP A 206 10.93 -3.75 11.48
N ASP A 207 11.79 -3.19 10.61
CA ASP A 207 11.40 -2.66 9.29
C ASP A 207 11.45 -3.70 8.15
N GLU A 208 11.92 -4.93 8.41
CA GLU A 208 11.95 -5.97 7.38
C GLU A 208 10.59 -6.64 7.20
N VAL A 209 10.29 -7.00 5.95
CA VAL A 209 9.08 -7.76 5.58
C VAL A 209 9.49 -8.98 4.75
N VAL A 210 9.01 -10.14 5.16
CA VAL A 210 9.24 -11.40 4.42
C VAL A 210 8.07 -11.64 3.48
N LEU A 211 8.34 -11.67 2.18
CA LEU A 211 7.34 -11.96 1.16
C LEU A 211 7.31 -13.45 0.85
N CYS A 212 6.16 -14.09 1.06
CA CYS A 212 5.93 -15.50 0.77
C CYS A 212 4.97 -15.65 -0.42
N LEU A 213 5.28 -16.59 -1.32
CA LEU A 213 4.42 -16.87 -2.47
C LEU A 213 3.23 -17.77 -2.11
N ASN A 214 3.37 -18.61 -1.08
CA ASN A 214 2.37 -19.59 -0.67
C ASN A 214 2.12 -19.51 0.84
N TYR A 215 0.96 -19.99 1.27
CA TYR A 215 0.66 -20.16 2.70
C TYR A 215 1.39 -21.35 3.31
N ASP A 216 1.48 -22.47 2.58
CA ASP A 216 2.03 -23.73 3.07
C ASP A 216 3.36 -24.07 2.40
N GLY A 217 4.06 -25.05 3.00
CA GLY A 217 5.38 -25.49 2.55
C GLY A 217 6.52 -24.91 3.37
N LYS A 218 7.75 -25.33 3.03
CA LYS A 218 8.96 -24.98 3.79
C LYS A 218 9.19 -23.47 3.92
N PHE A 219 8.96 -22.73 2.84
CA PHE A 219 9.06 -21.27 2.77
C PHE A 219 7.69 -20.60 2.67
N GLY A 220 6.64 -21.33 3.06
CA GLY A 220 5.29 -20.80 3.13
C GLY A 220 5.11 -19.92 4.35
N LEU A 221 4.17 -19.00 4.25
CA LEU A 221 3.84 -18.01 5.26
C LEU A 221 3.66 -18.61 6.66
N ASN A 222 2.86 -19.69 6.74
CA ASN A 222 2.57 -20.35 8.01
C ASN A 222 3.84 -20.88 8.69
N ASN A 223 4.76 -21.46 7.92
CA ASN A 223 5.99 -22.02 8.45
C ASN A 223 6.99 -20.93 8.83
N ILE A 224 7.09 -19.86 8.05
CA ILE A 224 7.93 -18.70 8.38
C ILE A 224 7.42 -18.01 9.64
N ASN A 225 6.12 -17.80 9.77
CA ASN A 225 5.54 -17.23 10.99
C ASN A 225 5.85 -18.08 12.22
N LYS A 226 5.72 -19.42 12.14
CA LYS A 226 6.09 -20.34 13.22
C LYS A 226 7.60 -20.24 13.55
N TYR A 227 8.45 -20.09 12.53
CA TYR A 227 9.88 -19.94 12.74
C TYR A 227 10.21 -18.67 13.54
N PHE A 228 9.66 -17.51 13.16
CA PHE A 228 9.84 -16.27 13.90
C PHE A 228 9.21 -16.31 15.29
N GLN A 229 8.01 -16.87 15.40
CA GLN A 229 7.34 -17.00 16.68
C GLN A 229 8.11 -17.88 17.67
N ASN A 230 8.80 -18.93 17.18
CA ASN A 230 9.68 -19.75 18.02
C ASN A 230 10.91 -18.98 18.52
N ALA A 231 11.34 -17.94 17.81
CA ALA A 231 12.40 -17.05 18.27
C ALA A 231 11.96 -16.14 19.43
N ASN A 232 10.68 -15.84 19.55
CA ASN A 232 10.11 -15.14 20.69
C ASN A 232 10.07 -16.06 21.91
N GLN A 233 10.92 -15.78 22.91
CA GLN A 233 11.11 -16.60 24.13
C GLN A 233 9.95 -16.48 25.13
N LYS A 234 8.98 -15.58 24.92
CA LYS A 234 7.82 -15.45 25.78
C LYS A 234 6.91 -16.67 25.68
N SER A 235 6.20 -16.98 26.75
CA SER A 235 5.20 -18.05 26.76
C SER A 235 4.03 -17.72 25.83
N ILE A 236 3.40 -18.76 25.30
CA ILE A 236 2.14 -18.62 24.57
C ILE A 236 1.10 -18.07 25.55
N ALA A 237 0.52 -16.92 25.21
CA ALA A 237 -0.49 -16.27 26.03
C ALA A 237 -1.90 -16.65 25.60
N TYR A 238 -2.10 -16.97 24.31
CA TYR A 238 -3.37 -17.41 23.76
C TYR A 238 -3.16 -18.33 22.56
N SER A 239 -4.07 -19.27 22.32
CA SER A 239 -4.08 -20.15 21.15
C SER A 239 -5.49 -20.24 20.58
N TRP A 240 -5.60 -20.14 19.26
CA TRP A 240 -6.85 -20.28 18.52
C TRP A 240 -6.62 -21.19 17.31
N GLN A 241 -7.28 -22.33 17.30
CA GLN A 241 -7.09 -23.37 16.29
C GLN A 241 -5.61 -23.78 16.18
N GLU A 242 -4.98 -23.56 15.03
CA GLU A 242 -3.56 -23.84 14.79
C GLU A 242 -2.63 -22.64 15.09
N TRP A 243 -3.19 -21.50 15.48
CA TRP A 243 -2.46 -20.26 15.73
C TRP A 243 -2.20 -20.08 17.21
N SER A 244 -1.02 -19.61 17.52
CA SER A 244 -0.63 -19.22 18.87
C SER A 244 -0.19 -17.76 18.87
N TYR A 245 -0.40 -17.09 19.98
CA TYR A 245 -0.09 -15.67 20.13
C TYR A 245 0.76 -15.45 21.37
N LYS A 246 1.81 -14.67 21.23
CA LYS A 246 2.68 -14.26 22.32
C LYS A 246 2.75 -12.75 22.41
N VAL A 247 2.93 -12.24 23.62
CA VAL A 247 3.24 -10.81 23.79
C VAL A 247 4.54 -10.47 23.07
N GLY A 248 4.51 -9.41 22.26
CA GLY A 248 5.61 -8.97 21.41
C GLY A 248 5.55 -9.50 19.99
N ASP A 249 4.61 -10.41 19.66
CA ASP A 249 4.44 -10.84 18.28
C ASP A 249 3.94 -9.67 17.41
N PRO A 250 4.50 -9.49 16.22
CA PRO A 250 3.95 -8.55 15.24
C PRO A 250 2.66 -9.11 14.64
N ILE A 251 1.76 -8.21 14.25
CA ILE A 251 0.49 -8.55 13.62
C ILE A 251 0.22 -7.64 12.43
N LEU A 252 -0.60 -8.14 11.50
CA LEU A 252 -1.21 -7.34 10.45
C LEU A 252 -2.73 -7.41 10.58
N PHE A 253 -3.37 -6.25 10.49
CA PHE A 253 -4.82 -6.21 10.36
C PHE A 253 -5.20 -6.57 8.92
N ASN A 254 -6.11 -7.53 8.74
CA ASN A 254 -6.52 -8.03 7.43
C ASN A 254 -7.98 -7.75 7.08
N SER A 255 -8.70 -7.05 7.95
CA SER A 255 -10.09 -6.62 7.69
C SER A 255 -10.32 -5.20 8.18
N SER A 256 -10.93 -4.39 7.33
CA SER A 256 -11.36 -3.02 7.63
C SER A 256 -12.88 -2.88 7.78
N GLU A 257 -13.64 -3.96 7.62
CA GLU A 257 -15.11 -3.89 7.58
C GLU A 257 -15.69 -3.39 8.90
N ARG A 258 -15.21 -3.92 10.01
CA ARG A 258 -15.68 -3.52 11.35
C ARG A 258 -15.08 -2.21 11.83
N PHE A 259 -13.83 -1.97 11.48
CA PHE A 259 -13.06 -0.78 11.89
C PHE A 259 -12.44 -0.12 10.67
N PRO A 260 -13.18 0.73 9.94
CA PRO A 260 -12.69 1.32 8.68
C PRO A 260 -11.39 2.12 8.80
N ILE A 261 -11.04 2.52 10.02
CA ILE A 261 -9.80 3.24 10.31
C ILE A 261 -8.59 2.28 10.43
N LEU A 262 -8.85 1.00 10.73
CA LEU A 262 -7.84 -0.05 10.76
C LEU A 262 -7.84 -0.75 9.40
N TYR A 263 -7.10 -0.20 8.46
CA TYR A 263 -7.06 -0.70 7.09
C TYR A 263 -6.22 -1.98 6.93
N ASN A 264 -6.47 -2.73 5.86
CA ASN A 264 -5.71 -3.94 5.54
C ASN A 264 -4.20 -3.66 5.45
N ASN A 265 -3.42 -4.56 6.02
CA ASN A 265 -1.96 -4.49 6.14
C ASN A 265 -1.46 -3.37 7.08
N LEU A 266 -2.33 -2.80 7.93
CA LEU A 266 -1.87 -1.97 9.03
C LEU A 266 -1.05 -2.84 10.00
N LYS A 267 0.16 -2.42 10.28
CA LYS A 267 1.06 -3.10 11.20
C LYS A 267 0.70 -2.79 12.66
N GLY A 268 0.86 -3.79 13.50
CA GLY A 268 0.74 -3.66 14.94
C GLY A 268 1.64 -4.63 15.69
N LYS A 269 1.71 -4.45 17.00
CA LYS A 269 2.47 -5.32 17.91
C LYS A 269 1.64 -5.65 19.14
N ILE A 270 1.60 -6.91 19.52
CA ILE A 270 0.86 -7.36 20.72
C ILE A 270 1.61 -6.90 21.96
N MET A 271 1.01 -6.03 22.74
CA MET A 271 1.57 -5.51 23.99
C MET A 271 1.08 -6.30 25.21
N ALA A 272 -0.16 -6.75 25.20
CA ALA A 272 -0.75 -7.59 26.25
C ALA A 272 -1.86 -8.46 25.68
N ILE A 273 -2.11 -9.61 26.31
CA ILE A 273 -3.25 -10.48 26.07
C ILE A 273 -3.86 -10.80 27.42
N GLU A 274 -5.11 -10.45 27.61
CA GLU A 274 -5.88 -10.71 28.82
C GLU A 274 -7.06 -11.61 28.45
N GLN A 275 -7.29 -12.64 29.23
CA GLN A 275 -8.41 -13.57 29.04
C GLN A 275 -9.27 -13.57 30.29
N ASP A 276 -10.56 -13.43 30.11
CA ASP A 276 -11.61 -13.68 31.14
C ASP A 276 -12.52 -14.78 30.64
N ASP A 277 -13.59 -15.04 31.40
CA ASP A 277 -14.54 -16.14 31.13
C ASP A 277 -15.40 -15.91 29.88
N VAL A 278 -15.40 -14.71 29.30
CA VAL A 278 -16.31 -14.30 28.21
C VAL A 278 -15.55 -13.79 27.01
N SER A 279 -14.36 -13.22 27.23
CA SER A 279 -13.64 -12.51 26.17
C SER A 279 -12.13 -12.67 26.27
N ILE A 280 -11.49 -12.52 25.12
CA ILE A 280 -10.04 -12.39 25.01
C ILE A 280 -9.74 -10.99 24.50
N THR A 281 -8.91 -10.29 25.23
CA THR A 281 -8.58 -8.89 24.94
C THR A 281 -7.12 -8.76 24.55
N PHE A 282 -6.88 -8.23 23.37
CA PHE A 282 -5.57 -7.87 22.88
C PHE A 282 -5.33 -6.37 23.07
N THR A 283 -4.25 -6.00 23.70
CA THR A 283 -3.72 -4.64 23.66
C THR A 283 -2.67 -4.57 22.57
N ILE A 284 -2.85 -3.69 21.58
CA ILE A 284 -2.00 -3.59 20.41
C ILE A 284 -1.48 -2.17 20.27
N GLU A 285 -0.19 -2.04 20.03
CA GLU A 285 0.41 -0.82 19.50
C GLU A 285 0.30 -0.87 17.98
N ALA A 286 -0.32 0.14 17.36
CA ALA A 286 -0.50 0.23 15.91
C ALA A 286 0.32 1.38 15.32
N GLU A 287 0.81 1.20 14.10
CA GLU A 287 1.58 2.21 13.34
C GLU A 287 0.68 3.27 12.69
N ILE A 288 -0.37 3.69 13.37
CA ILE A 288 -1.29 4.73 12.92
C ILE A 288 -1.59 5.67 14.09
N ILE A 289 -1.72 6.94 13.79
CA ILE A 289 -2.13 7.94 14.79
C ILE A 289 -3.64 8.01 14.77
N LEU A 290 -4.27 7.64 15.90
CA LEU A 290 -5.70 7.75 16.15
C LEU A 290 -5.93 8.73 17.29
N THR A 291 -6.87 9.63 17.11
CA THR A 291 -7.31 10.51 18.20
C THR A 291 -8.26 9.77 19.14
N GLU A 292 -8.39 10.25 20.37
CA GLU A 292 -9.38 9.74 21.32
C GLU A 292 -10.81 9.78 20.71
N ALA A 293 -11.13 10.82 19.95
CA ALA A 293 -12.40 10.96 19.25
C ALA A 293 -12.62 9.85 18.19
N ASP A 294 -11.57 9.46 17.47
CA ASP A 294 -11.64 8.36 16.51
C ASP A 294 -11.88 7.03 17.22
N CYS A 295 -11.20 6.78 18.33
CA CYS A 295 -11.41 5.57 19.12
C CYS A 295 -12.84 5.47 19.65
N ILE A 296 -13.40 6.55 20.17
CA ILE A 296 -14.81 6.60 20.62
C ILE A 296 -15.76 6.31 19.44
N LYS A 297 -15.55 6.97 18.31
CA LYS A 297 -16.39 6.79 17.11
C LYS A 297 -16.43 5.36 16.61
N TYR A 298 -15.31 4.63 16.70
CA TYR A 298 -15.18 3.27 16.22
C TYR A 298 -15.21 2.21 17.33
N ASN A 299 -15.58 2.60 18.56
CA ASN A 299 -15.65 1.74 19.71
C ASN A 299 -14.33 1.01 20.03
N LEU A 300 -13.21 1.72 19.88
CA LEU A 300 -11.89 1.26 20.28
C LEU A 300 -11.54 1.88 21.63
N ILE A 301 -10.78 1.15 22.44
CA ILE A 301 -10.26 1.71 23.70
C ILE A 301 -8.91 2.33 23.43
N TYR A 302 -8.86 3.66 23.47
CA TYR A 302 -7.62 4.44 23.34
C TYR A 302 -6.83 4.37 24.65
N LEU A 303 -5.58 3.93 24.58
CA LEU A 303 -4.72 3.77 25.75
C LEU A 303 -3.57 4.79 25.80
N GLY A 304 -3.31 5.50 24.73
CA GLY A 304 -2.24 6.48 24.64
C GLY A 304 -1.45 6.40 23.34
N GLU A 305 -0.39 7.17 23.27
CA GLU A 305 0.53 7.25 22.14
C GLU A 305 1.94 6.88 22.56
N SER A 306 2.71 6.39 21.61
CA SER A 306 4.15 6.17 21.72
C SER A 306 4.86 6.78 20.52
N ASP A 307 6.19 6.77 20.52
CA ASP A 307 7.01 7.22 19.40
C ASP A 307 6.78 6.39 18.11
N LYS A 308 6.15 5.22 18.24
CA LYS A 308 5.90 4.29 17.13
C LYS A 308 4.44 4.22 16.68
N GLY A 309 3.50 4.75 17.45
CA GLY A 309 2.09 4.67 17.08
C GLY A 309 1.13 4.82 18.26
N THR A 310 -0.10 4.41 18.04
CA THR A 310 -1.19 4.51 18.99
C THR A 310 -1.45 3.18 19.68
N TYR A 311 -1.58 3.18 21.00
CA TYR A 311 -2.04 2.03 21.76
C TYR A 311 -3.55 1.94 21.70
N ILE A 312 -4.04 0.82 21.22
CA ILE A 312 -5.47 0.49 21.17
C ILE A 312 -5.73 -0.84 21.86
N LYS A 313 -6.93 -0.97 22.41
CA LYS A 313 -7.40 -2.21 23.03
C LYS A 313 -8.68 -2.64 22.33
N PHE A 314 -8.77 -3.91 21.98
CA PHE A 314 -10.00 -4.50 21.48
C PHE A 314 -10.17 -5.90 22.07
N SER A 315 -11.44 -6.31 22.24
CA SER A 315 -11.79 -7.62 22.75
C SER A 315 -12.35 -8.50 21.63
N VAL A 316 -11.90 -9.73 21.60
CA VAL A 316 -12.48 -10.79 20.78
C VAL A 316 -13.35 -11.62 21.72
N LEU A 317 -14.64 -11.74 21.41
CA LEU A 317 -15.54 -12.59 22.19
C LEU A 317 -15.13 -14.06 21.98
N GLU A 318 -15.01 -14.79 23.09
CA GLU A 318 -14.79 -16.22 23.05
C GLU A 318 -16.00 -16.92 22.42
N TYR A 319 -15.74 -17.90 21.59
CA TYR A 319 -16.74 -18.49 20.74
C TYR A 319 -17.50 -19.58 21.51
N ASP A 320 -18.78 -19.41 21.71
CA ASP A 320 -19.63 -20.48 22.22
C ASP A 320 -20.01 -21.43 21.08
N ALA A 321 -19.80 -22.75 21.29
CA ALA A 321 -19.97 -23.77 20.25
C ALA A 321 -21.42 -23.89 19.72
N ASP A 322 -22.38 -23.28 20.41
CA ASP A 322 -23.81 -23.33 20.08
C ASP A 322 -24.31 -22.17 19.23
N THR A 323 -23.44 -21.23 18.83
CA THR A 323 -23.83 -20.09 17.98
C THR A 323 -23.98 -20.48 16.50
N THR A 324 -24.88 -19.78 15.80
CA THR A 324 -25.26 -20.07 14.41
C THR A 324 -24.14 -19.80 13.40
N SER A 325 -24.27 -20.32 12.18
CA SER A 325 -23.22 -20.21 11.14
C SER A 325 -22.87 -18.77 10.73
N GLU A 326 -23.76 -17.80 10.94
CA GLU A 326 -23.53 -16.38 10.67
C GLU A 326 -22.62 -15.74 11.71
N ASP A 327 -22.82 -16.04 12.97
CA ASP A 327 -21.96 -15.58 14.07
C ASP A 327 -20.53 -16.16 13.93
N LYS A 328 -20.43 -17.39 13.38
CA LYS A 328 -19.14 -18.02 13.03
C LYS A 328 -18.33 -17.23 12.00
N LYS A 329 -19.02 -16.67 11.04
CA LYS A 329 -18.39 -15.89 9.97
C LYS A 329 -17.83 -14.58 10.51
N ILE A 330 -18.59 -13.91 11.39
CA ILE A 330 -18.19 -12.65 12.01
C ILE A 330 -16.96 -12.83 12.93
N SER A 331 -16.89 -13.90 13.70
CA SER A 331 -15.74 -14.18 14.57
C SER A 331 -14.47 -14.58 13.79
N ARG A 332 -14.60 -15.23 12.63
CA ARG A 332 -13.45 -15.55 11.74
C ARG A 332 -12.84 -14.33 11.09
N GLU A 333 -13.62 -13.32 10.77
CA GLU A 333 -13.15 -12.08 10.14
C GLU A 333 -12.46 -11.13 11.15
N GLN A 334 -12.54 -11.42 12.45
CA GLN A 334 -11.89 -10.65 13.52
C GLN A 334 -10.53 -11.23 13.95
N SER A 335 -10.11 -12.34 13.36
CA SER A 335 -8.83 -12.94 13.74
C SER A 335 -7.68 -12.02 13.36
N VAL A 336 -6.96 -11.61 14.38
CA VAL A 336 -5.64 -11.02 14.23
C VAL A 336 -4.74 -12.13 13.66
N VAL A 337 -4.31 -11.97 12.43
CA VAL A 337 -3.39 -12.94 11.80
C VAL A 337 -1.96 -12.57 12.21
N PRO A 338 -1.15 -13.52 12.69
CA PRO A 338 0.27 -13.26 12.88
C PRO A 338 0.89 -12.75 11.58
N PHE A 339 1.88 -11.90 11.71
CA PHE A 339 2.54 -11.14 10.65
C PHE A 339 2.65 -11.90 9.32
N GLN A 340 2.10 -11.34 8.28
CA GLN A 340 2.25 -11.80 6.90
C GLN A 340 3.34 -11.02 6.18
#